data_ad4b89a27b3c7645e79daf2c1eac222e
#
_entry.id   ad4b89a27b3c7645e79daf2c1eac222e
#
_cell.length_a   1.000
_cell.length_b   1.000
_cell.length_c   1.000
_cell.angle_alpha   90.00
_cell.angle_beta   90.00
_cell.angle_gamma   90.00
#
_symmetry.space_group_name_H-M   'P 1'
#
loop_
_entity.id
_entity.type
_entity.pdbx_description
1 polymer ?
#
loop_
_entity_poly.entity_id
_entity_poly.type
_entity_poly.pdbx_seq_one_letter_code
_entity_poly.pdbx_strand_id
1 'polypeptide(L)'
;FKAIAANKACHAAKKKFITGVQLYSVREDMRKDPLATLKAVAEMGYKNVEHANYVNRKFYGFTATEFKKILADLGMKMPSGHTVMGASHWDAAKKDFTDSWKYTIEDAAVVGQELVISPSLESGLRKSKDDMLRFMEVFNKSGELCKKSGMRFGYHNHDFEFTQMMGTETMYEVMLNNTDSSMVTQQFDMGNLYGTGADALAIVKKYPGRFVSMHVKD
;
A
#
# COMPACT_ATOMS: atom_id res chain seq x y z
N PHE A 1 43.09 40.70 -3.82
CA PHE A 1 42.61 39.57 -3.01
C PHE A 1 41.46 38.91 -3.77
N LYS A 2 41.67 37.70 -4.35
CA LYS A 2 40.65 36.90 -4.99
C LYS A 2 40.01 36.01 -3.93
N ALA A 3 38.71 36.20 -3.69
CA ALA A 3 37.91 35.28 -2.88
C ALA A 3 37.60 34.01 -3.67
N ILE A 4 38.08 32.87 -3.20
CA ILE A 4 37.74 31.53 -3.75
C ILE A 4 36.41 31.13 -3.11
N ALA A 5 35.36 31.14 -3.91
CA ALA A 5 34.06 30.59 -3.50
C ALA A 5 34.18 29.07 -3.48
N ALA A 6 34.16 28.48 -2.28
CA ALA A 6 34.08 27.03 -2.10
C ALA A 6 32.70 26.55 -2.50
N ASN A 7 32.63 25.91 -3.64
CA ASN A 7 31.42 25.23 -4.14
C ASN A 7 31.18 23.98 -3.28
N LYS A 8 30.37 24.10 -2.21
CA LYS A 8 29.87 22.94 -1.47
C LYS A 8 28.89 22.20 -2.38
N ALA A 9 29.39 21.21 -3.12
CA ALA A 9 28.55 20.24 -3.77
C ALA A 9 27.73 19.50 -2.69
N CYS A 10 26.46 19.85 -2.60
CA CYS A 10 25.51 19.13 -1.76
C CYS A 10 25.33 17.75 -2.37
N HIS A 11 26.02 16.73 -1.85
CA HIS A 11 25.80 15.34 -2.19
C HIS A 11 24.45 14.97 -1.58
N ALA A 12 23.37 15.16 -2.35
CA ALA A 12 22.08 14.57 -2.02
C ALA A 12 22.30 13.05 -1.94
N ALA A 13 22.18 12.48 -0.74
CA ALA A 13 22.27 11.05 -0.55
C ALA A 13 21.29 10.40 -1.54
N LYS A 14 21.80 9.56 -2.46
CA LYS A 14 20.97 8.83 -3.42
C LYS A 14 19.95 8.04 -2.61
N LYS A 15 18.66 8.41 -2.69
CA LYS A 15 17.59 7.63 -2.06
C LYS A 15 17.71 6.21 -2.57
N LYS A 16 17.99 5.27 -1.65
CA LYS A 16 18.09 3.85 -1.99
C LYS A 16 16.65 3.36 -2.19
N PHE A 17 16.30 3.02 -3.42
CA PHE A 17 15.02 2.38 -3.70
C PHE A 17 14.99 0.98 -3.10
N ILE A 18 13.88 0.65 -2.42
CA ILE A 18 13.59 -0.71 -1.96
C ILE A 18 12.95 -1.43 -3.15
N THR A 19 13.58 -2.53 -3.59
CA THR A 19 12.98 -3.45 -4.55
C THR A 19 12.52 -4.71 -3.83
N GLY A 20 11.38 -5.24 -4.23
CA GLY A 20 10.79 -6.43 -3.64
C GLY A 20 9.88 -7.14 -4.61
N VAL A 21 9.33 -8.27 -4.19
CA VAL A 21 8.31 -9.01 -4.93
C VAL A 21 7.01 -9.05 -4.14
N GLN A 22 5.90 -8.78 -4.84
CA GLN A 22 4.58 -8.96 -4.29
C GLN A 22 4.18 -10.43 -4.38
N LEU A 23 3.87 -11.05 -3.23
CA LEU A 23 3.63 -12.49 -3.13
C LEU A 23 2.35 -12.96 -3.85
N TYR A 24 1.51 -12.04 -4.31
CA TYR A 24 0.41 -12.37 -5.21
C TYR A 24 0.91 -12.92 -6.55
N SER A 25 2.09 -12.52 -7.01
CA SER A 25 2.71 -13.04 -8.24
C SER A 25 3.01 -14.53 -8.17
N VAL A 26 3.23 -15.05 -6.97
CA VAL A 26 3.50 -16.48 -6.66
C VAL A 26 2.40 -17.07 -5.75
N ARG A 27 1.18 -16.55 -5.83
CA ARG A 27 0.07 -16.89 -4.94
C ARG A 27 -0.32 -18.37 -4.93
N GLU A 28 -0.16 -19.05 -6.06
CA GLU A 28 -0.49 -20.48 -6.16
C GLU A 28 0.51 -21.33 -5.36
N ASP A 29 1.80 -20.99 -5.45
CA ASP A 29 2.84 -21.68 -4.70
C ASP A 29 2.77 -21.30 -3.21
N MET A 30 2.48 -20.03 -2.89
CA MET A 30 2.21 -19.59 -1.51
C MET A 30 1.03 -20.28 -0.86
N ARG A 31 0.01 -20.70 -1.63
CA ARG A 31 -1.11 -21.50 -1.10
C ARG A 31 -0.73 -22.95 -0.83
N LYS A 32 0.17 -23.52 -1.65
CA LYS A 32 0.61 -24.92 -1.52
C LYS A 32 1.61 -25.08 -0.38
N ASP A 33 2.67 -24.29 -0.41
CA ASP A 33 3.73 -24.33 0.60
C ASP A 33 4.38 -22.95 0.73
N PRO A 34 3.92 -22.11 1.68
CA PRO A 34 4.47 -20.79 1.87
C PRO A 34 5.94 -20.78 2.29
N LEU A 35 6.40 -21.79 3.05
CA LEU A 35 7.79 -21.84 3.52
C LEU A 35 8.75 -22.14 2.37
N ALA A 36 8.44 -23.15 1.57
CA ALA A 36 9.26 -23.49 0.40
C ALA A 36 9.28 -22.35 -0.61
N THR A 37 8.13 -21.69 -0.83
CA THR A 37 8.01 -20.53 -1.74
C THR A 37 8.85 -19.35 -1.26
N LEU A 38 8.76 -18.98 0.01
CA LEU A 38 9.56 -17.89 0.59
C LEU A 38 11.06 -18.20 0.52
N LYS A 39 11.46 -19.45 0.73
CA LYS A 39 12.85 -19.88 0.58
C LYS A 39 13.32 -19.69 -0.85
N ALA A 40 12.55 -20.13 -1.85
CA ALA A 40 12.88 -19.95 -3.26
C ALA A 40 12.98 -18.46 -3.63
N VAL A 41 12.06 -17.62 -3.15
CA VAL A 41 12.10 -16.16 -3.34
C VAL A 41 13.38 -15.54 -2.74
N ALA A 42 13.80 -15.99 -1.56
CA ALA A 42 15.05 -15.55 -0.94
C ALA A 42 16.29 -16.00 -1.73
N GLU A 43 16.29 -17.22 -2.23
CA GLU A 43 17.37 -17.79 -3.08
C GLU A 43 17.50 -17.07 -4.42
N MET A 44 16.39 -16.55 -4.98
CA MET A 44 16.39 -15.65 -6.15
C MET A 44 17.02 -14.27 -5.86
N GLY A 45 17.33 -13.97 -4.59
CA GLY A 45 18.01 -12.74 -4.18
C GLY A 45 17.09 -11.64 -3.66
N TYR A 46 15.78 -11.83 -3.62
CA TYR A 46 14.85 -10.84 -3.06
C TYR A 46 15.10 -10.68 -1.56
N LYS A 47 15.10 -9.41 -1.11
CA LYS A 47 15.28 -9.04 0.31
C LYS A 47 14.02 -8.42 0.90
N ASN A 48 13.06 -8.07 0.06
CA ASN A 48 11.79 -7.52 0.50
C ASN A 48 10.65 -8.24 -0.20
N VAL A 49 9.60 -8.49 0.54
CA VAL A 49 8.34 -9.03 0.04
C VAL A 49 7.18 -8.14 0.44
N GLU A 50 6.09 -8.23 -0.31
CA GLU A 50 4.80 -7.63 0.03
C GLU A 50 3.77 -8.74 0.11
N HIS A 51 3.05 -8.87 1.24
CA HIS A 51 2.02 -9.90 1.35
C HIS A 51 0.74 -9.53 0.59
N ALA A 52 -0.01 -10.56 0.23
CA ALA A 52 -1.34 -10.48 -0.35
C ALA A 52 -2.34 -11.43 0.33
N ASN A 53 -1.99 -11.92 1.50
CA ASN A 53 -2.88 -12.80 2.30
C ASN A 53 -2.69 -12.51 3.78
N TYR A 54 -3.75 -11.98 4.38
CA TYR A 54 -3.89 -11.82 5.83
C TYR A 54 -5.33 -12.17 6.20
N VAL A 55 -5.51 -13.25 6.94
CA VAL A 55 -6.82 -13.80 7.33
C VAL A 55 -6.74 -14.28 8.77
N ASN A 56 -7.74 -13.92 9.58
CA ASN A 56 -7.84 -14.36 10.97
C ASN A 56 -6.55 -14.13 11.78
N ARG A 57 -5.96 -12.92 11.66
CA ARG A 57 -4.72 -12.52 12.32
C ARG A 57 -3.49 -13.36 11.92
N LYS A 58 -3.49 -13.90 10.71
CA LYS A 58 -2.40 -14.73 10.18
C LYS A 58 -2.00 -14.31 8.78
N PHE A 59 -0.71 -14.26 8.53
CA PHE A 59 -0.09 -14.11 7.22
C PHE A 59 0.23 -15.51 6.68
N TYR A 60 -0.45 -15.95 5.64
CA TYR A 60 -0.26 -17.29 5.06
C TYR A 60 -0.32 -18.43 6.09
N GLY A 61 -1.17 -18.31 7.10
CA GLY A 61 -1.34 -19.29 8.17
C GLY A 61 -0.46 -19.10 9.41
N PHE A 62 0.51 -18.18 9.39
CA PHE A 62 1.41 -17.87 10.50
C PHE A 62 0.97 -16.60 11.23
N THR A 63 1.13 -16.56 12.54
CA THR A 63 0.98 -15.32 13.31
C THR A 63 1.99 -14.27 12.86
N ALA A 64 1.76 -13.00 13.19
CA ALA A 64 2.67 -11.91 12.82
C ALA A 64 4.09 -12.14 13.35
N THR A 65 4.23 -12.64 14.58
CA THR A 65 5.54 -12.94 15.20
C THR A 65 6.24 -14.10 14.50
N GLU A 66 5.52 -15.18 14.18
CA GLU A 66 6.06 -16.33 13.43
C GLU A 66 6.49 -15.91 12.03
N PHE A 67 5.63 -15.17 11.32
CA PHE A 67 5.93 -14.72 9.97
C PHE A 67 7.14 -13.78 9.91
N LYS A 68 7.23 -12.85 10.87
CA LYS A 68 8.41 -11.99 11.05
C LYS A 68 9.70 -12.81 11.22
N LYS A 69 9.64 -13.85 12.07
CA LYS A 69 10.79 -14.72 12.31
C LYS A 69 11.19 -15.49 11.04
N ILE A 70 10.22 -16.07 10.33
CA ILE A 70 10.45 -16.78 9.06
C ILE A 70 11.17 -15.88 8.06
N LEU A 71 10.68 -14.64 7.88
CA LEU A 71 11.31 -13.69 6.97
C LEU A 71 12.73 -13.31 7.42
N ALA A 72 12.94 -13.09 8.72
CA ALA A 72 14.25 -12.76 9.28
C ALA A 72 15.25 -13.89 9.08
N ASP A 73 14.86 -15.15 9.33
CA ASP A 73 15.68 -16.34 9.12
C ASP A 73 16.12 -16.50 7.64
N LEU A 74 15.29 -16.02 6.70
CA LEU A 74 15.57 -15.98 5.27
C LEU A 74 16.31 -14.71 4.81
N GLY A 75 16.63 -13.81 5.75
CA GLY A 75 17.27 -12.52 5.45
C GLY A 75 16.38 -11.55 4.67
N MET A 76 15.07 -11.68 4.81
CA MET A 76 14.03 -10.84 4.16
C MET A 76 13.31 -9.94 5.14
N LYS A 77 12.60 -8.93 4.62
CA LYS A 77 11.70 -8.01 5.32
C LYS A 77 10.40 -7.87 4.55
N MET A 78 9.36 -7.39 5.22
CA MET A 78 8.06 -7.09 4.62
C MET A 78 7.65 -5.64 4.92
N PRO A 79 8.19 -4.66 4.15
CA PRO A 79 7.90 -3.24 4.38
C PRO A 79 6.50 -2.82 3.96
N SER A 80 5.80 -3.63 3.15
CA SER A 80 4.46 -3.34 2.64
C SER A 80 3.59 -4.59 2.65
N GLY A 81 2.27 -4.38 2.67
CA GLY A 81 1.32 -5.49 2.58
C GLY A 81 -0.07 -5.05 2.17
N HIS A 82 -0.75 -5.95 1.45
CA HIS A 82 -2.10 -5.75 0.95
C HIS A 82 -3.14 -6.36 1.89
N THR A 83 -3.97 -5.51 2.47
CA THR A 83 -5.19 -5.90 3.21
C THR A 83 -6.33 -4.97 2.82
N VAL A 84 -7.38 -5.52 2.21
CA VAL A 84 -8.55 -4.73 1.80
C VAL A 84 -9.20 -4.08 3.02
N MET A 85 -9.34 -2.76 2.97
CA MET A 85 -10.16 -2.02 3.91
C MET A 85 -11.58 -1.89 3.35
N GLY A 86 -12.52 -2.60 3.95
CA GLY A 86 -13.92 -2.64 3.53
C GLY A 86 -14.88 -2.06 4.57
N ALA A 87 -16.17 -2.06 4.22
CA ALA A 87 -17.24 -1.51 5.07
C ALA A 87 -17.29 -2.15 6.47
N SER A 88 -16.98 -3.44 6.58
CA SER A 88 -16.99 -4.17 7.87
C SER A 88 -15.92 -3.72 8.86
N HIS A 89 -14.93 -2.94 8.40
CA HIS A 89 -13.85 -2.43 9.25
C HIS A 89 -14.18 -1.11 9.96
N TRP A 90 -15.32 -0.48 9.62
CA TRP A 90 -15.75 0.78 10.20
C TRP A 90 -17.13 0.66 10.86
N ASP A 91 -17.22 1.02 12.14
CA ASP A 91 -18.48 1.16 12.87
C ASP A 91 -18.95 2.62 12.79
N ALA A 92 -19.90 2.89 11.91
CA ALA A 92 -20.39 4.24 11.67
C ALA A 92 -21.14 4.83 12.88
N ALA A 93 -21.75 3.98 13.73
CA ALA A 93 -22.46 4.42 14.93
C ALA A 93 -21.48 4.88 16.02
N LYS A 94 -20.39 4.17 16.18
CA LYS A 94 -19.31 4.51 17.12
C LYS A 94 -18.32 5.52 16.54
N LYS A 95 -18.32 5.74 15.22
CA LYS A 95 -17.32 6.51 14.49
C LYS A 95 -15.89 6.04 14.78
N ASP A 96 -15.71 4.73 14.84
CA ASP A 96 -14.44 4.07 15.17
C ASP A 96 -14.25 2.80 14.35
N PHE A 97 -13.00 2.33 14.26
CA PHE A 97 -12.68 1.06 13.64
C PHE A 97 -13.14 -0.12 14.46
N THR A 98 -13.59 -1.16 13.77
CA THR A 98 -13.84 -2.47 14.41
C THR A 98 -12.51 -3.09 14.85
N ASP A 99 -12.57 -4.05 15.77
CA ASP A 99 -11.38 -4.75 16.26
C ASP A 99 -10.63 -5.45 15.12
N SER A 100 -11.35 -5.91 14.09
CA SER A 100 -10.72 -6.53 12.92
C SER A 100 -9.70 -5.62 12.24
N TRP A 101 -10.02 -4.32 12.04
CA TRP A 101 -9.06 -3.39 11.46
C TRP A 101 -7.94 -2.99 12.44
N LYS A 102 -8.27 -2.81 13.71
CA LYS A 102 -7.28 -2.53 14.75
C LYS A 102 -6.23 -3.65 14.83
N TYR A 103 -6.66 -4.91 14.82
CA TYR A 103 -5.78 -6.07 14.78
C TYR A 103 -4.94 -6.14 13.51
N THR A 104 -5.50 -5.74 12.36
CA THR A 104 -4.72 -5.64 11.12
C THR A 104 -3.53 -4.68 11.29
N ILE A 105 -3.76 -3.52 11.89
CA ILE A 105 -2.70 -2.52 12.12
C ILE A 105 -1.68 -3.01 13.17
N GLU A 106 -2.14 -3.65 14.25
CA GLU A 106 -1.25 -4.24 15.26
C GLU A 106 -0.33 -5.31 14.65
N ASP A 107 -0.90 -6.26 13.91
CA ASP A 107 -0.16 -7.36 13.32
C ASP A 107 0.78 -6.87 12.20
N ALA A 108 0.38 -5.85 11.43
CA ALA A 108 1.24 -5.18 10.46
C ALA A 108 2.46 -4.52 11.13
N ALA A 109 2.26 -3.85 12.26
CA ALA A 109 3.36 -3.26 13.03
C ALA A 109 4.30 -4.33 13.61
N VAL A 110 3.76 -5.44 14.14
CA VAL A 110 4.56 -6.56 14.67
C VAL A 110 5.47 -7.15 13.59
N VAL A 111 4.95 -7.37 12.39
CA VAL A 111 5.75 -7.95 11.30
C VAL A 111 6.75 -6.95 10.71
N GLY A 112 6.58 -5.66 10.95
CA GLY A 112 7.49 -4.60 10.55
C GLY A 112 7.12 -3.91 9.23
N GLN A 113 5.82 -3.82 8.92
CA GLN A 113 5.37 -3.02 7.78
C GLN A 113 5.61 -1.53 8.03
N GLU A 114 5.90 -0.82 6.96
CA GLU A 114 5.93 0.64 6.87
C GLU A 114 4.68 1.15 6.13
N LEU A 115 4.12 0.30 5.25
CA LEU A 115 2.94 0.60 4.42
C LEU A 115 1.86 -0.46 4.63
N VAL A 116 0.66 -0.03 4.99
CA VAL A 116 -0.57 -0.85 4.98
C VAL A 116 -1.41 -0.40 3.79
N ILE A 117 -1.50 -1.23 2.77
CA ILE A 117 -2.11 -0.88 1.49
C ILE A 117 -3.45 -1.60 1.32
N SER A 118 -4.52 -0.84 1.08
CA SER A 118 -5.77 -1.41 0.60
C SER A 118 -5.70 -1.60 -0.92
N PRO A 119 -5.71 -2.85 -1.41
CA PRO A 119 -5.55 -3.10 -2.84
C PRO A 119 -6.84 -2.94 -3.65
N SER A 120 -7.96 -2.64 -3.00
CA SER A 120 -9.25 -2.48 -3.68
C SER A 120 -10.24 -1.70 -2.81
N LEU A 121 -11.27 -1.17 -3.47
CA LEU A 121 -12.44 -0.54 -2.84
C LEU A 121 -13.69 -1.34 -3.21
N GLU A 122 -14.39 -1.86 -2.22
CA GLU A 122 -15.62 -2.64 -2.39
C GLU A 122 -16.65 -1.89 -3.24
N SER A 123 -17.34 -2.60 -4.14
CA SER A 123 -18.32 -2.00 -5.05
C SER A 123 -19.44 -1.27 -4.31
N GLY A 124 -19.82 -1.75 -3.12
CA GLY A 124 -20.80 -1.11 -2.25
C GLY A 124 -20.41 0.28 -1.76
N LEU A 125 -19.11 0.57 -1.67
CA LEU A 125 -18.56 1.84 -1.18
C LEU A 125 -18.27 2.85 -2.30
N ARG A 126 -18.51 2.47 -3.56
CA ARG A 126 -18.25 3.28 -4.74
C ARG A 126 -19.42 3.32 -5.74
N LYS A 127 -20.66 3.13 -5.25
CA LYS A 127 -21.88 3.20 -6.09
C LYS A 127 -22.18 4.62 -6.55
N SER A 128 -21.86 5.61 -5.72
CA SER A 128 -22.01 7.02 -6.00
C SER A 128 -20.81 7.81 -5.53
N LYS A 129 -20.66 9.05 -6.01
CA LYS A 129 -19.64 9.97 -5.51
C LYS A 129 -19.77 10.20 -4.00
N ASP A 130 -21.00 10.33 -3.50
CA ASP A 130 -21.25 10.55 -2.07
C ASP A 130 -20.86 9.34 -1.21
N ASP A 131 -21.07 8.10 -1.70
CA ASP A 131 -20.60 6.90 -1.01
C ASP A 131 -19.08 6.91 -0.91
N MET A 132 -18.42 7.23 -2.01
CA MET A 132 -16.97 7.34 -2.05
C MET A 132 -16.45 8.42 -1.10
N LEU A 133 -17.00 9.62 -1.13
CA LEU A 133 -16.57 10.73 -0.27
C LEU A 133 -16.65 10.34 1.21
N ARG A 134 -17.76 9.71 1.64
CA ARG A 134 -17.90 9.20 3.01
C ARG A 134 -16.79 8.21 3.37
N PHE A 135 -16.40 7.36 2.43
CA PHE A 135 -15.37 6.35 2.71
C PHE A 135 -13.95 6.91 2.61
N MET A 136 -13.72 7.98 1.86
CA MET A 136 -12.43 8.69 1.87
C MET A 136 -12.13 9.33 3.25
N GLU A 137 -13.13 9.75 3.99
CA GLU A 137 -12.97 10.17 5.40
C GLU A 137 -12.51 9.00 6.28
N VAL A 138 -13.04 7.79 6.05
CA VAL A 138 -12.59 6.58 6.76
C VAL A 138 -11.15 6.23 6.39
N PHE A 139 -10.75 6.43 5.13
CA PHE A 139 -9.35 6.27 4.71
C PHE A 139 -8.42 7.25 5.44
N ASN A 140 -8.81 8.52 5.58
CA ASN A 140 -8.04 9.50 6.35
C ASN A 140 -7.85 9.05 7.81
N LYS A 141 -8.92 8.56 8.45
CA LYS A 141 -8.86 8.01 9.81
C LYS A 141 -7.97 6.76 9.91
N SER A 142 -7.97 5.91 8.88
CA SER A 142 -7.06 4.77 8.82
C SER A 142 -5.60 5.23 8.72
N GLY A 143 -5.34 6.30 7.96
CA GLY A 143 -4.03 6.95 7.91
C GLY A 143 -3.58 7.45 9.29
N GLU A 144 -4.48 8.09 10.05
CA GLU A 144 -4.20 8.52 11.43
C GLU A 144 -3.87 7.33 12.34
N LEU A 145 -4.63 6.22 12.21
CA LEU A 145 -4.40 5.00 13.00
C LEU A 145 -3.03 4.37 12.66
N CYS A 146 -2.71 4.23 11.38
CA CYS A 146 -1.41 3.71 10.93
C CYS A 146 -0.25 4.58 11.44
N LYS A 147 -0.41 5.91 11.37
CA LYS A 147 0.62 6.87 11.81
C LYS A 147 0.93 6.74 13.31
N LYS A 148 -0.06 6.43 14.16
CA LYS A 148 0.16 6.16 15.59
C LYS A 148 1.06 4.95 15.83
N SER A 149 1.09 4.01 14.89
CA SER A 149 1.94 2.81 14.90
C SER A 149 3.22 2.96 14.05
N GLY A 150 3.56 4.19 13.63
CA GLY A 150 4.75 4.47 12.82
C GLY A 150 4.65 4.04 11.37
N MET A 151 3.46 3.70 10.88
CA MET A 151 3.19 3.24 9.51
C MET A 151 2.40 4.30 8.72
N ARG A 152 2.23 4.06 7.43
CA ARG A 152 1.38 4.85 6.53
C ARG A 152 0.29 3.97 5.95
N PHE A 153 -0.92 4.51 5.84
CA PHE A 153 -1.99 3.87 5.08
C PHE A 153 -1.92 4.30 3.62
N GLY A 154 -2.29 3.40 2.71
CA GLY A 154 -2.33 3.72 1.29
C GLY A 154 -3.34 2.90 0.49
N TYR A 155 -3.46 3.27 -0.78
CA TYR A 155 -4.30 2.59 -1.74
C TYR A 155 -3.51 2.16 -2.96
N HIS A 156 -3.85 0.98 -3.50
CA HIS A 156 -3.31 0.43 -4.74
C HIS A 156 -4.40 0.44 -5.80
N ASN A 157 -4.12 1.02 -6.96
CA ASN A 157 -5.07 1.15 -8.05
C ASN A 157 -5.17 -0.11 -8.91
N HIS A 158 -6.36 -0.29 -9.49
CA HIS A 158 -6.64 -1.14 -10.65
C HIS A 158 -6.98 -0.27 -11.86
N ASP A 159 -7.62 -0.85 -12.85
CA ASP A 159 -8.04 -0.17 -14.08
C ASP A 159 -9.34 0.64 -13.90
N PHE A 160 -10.25 0.12 -13.08
CA PHE A 160 -11.59 0.71 -12.92
C PHE A 160 -11.56 2.11 -12.27
N GLU A 161 -10.56 2.45 -11.47
CA GLU A 161 -10.43 3.80 -10.89
C GLU A 161 -10.16 4.86 -11.95
N PHE A 162 -9.57 4.49 -13.07
CA PHE A 162 -9.28 5.41 -14.18
C PHE A 162 -10.37 5.42 -15.23
N THR A 163 -11.20 4.37 -15.32
CA THR A 163 -12.25 4.23 -16.35
C THR A 163 -13.63 4.57 -15.81
N GLN A 164 -13.87 4.41 -14.52
CA GLN A 164 -15.15 4.75 -13.89
C GLN A 164 -15.22 6.24 -13.57
N MET A 165 -16.22 6.93 -14.17
CA MET A 165 -16.48 8.35 -13.91
C MET A 165 -17.41 8.56 -12.73
N MET A 166 -17.12 9.57 -11.91
CA MET A 166 -17.90 10.07 -10.79
C MET A 166 -18.27 11.55 -11.06
N GLY A 167 -19.23 11.77 -11.94
CA GLY A 167 -19.50 13.09 -12.52
C GLY A 167 -18.44 13.44 -13.57
N THR A 168 -17.71 14.53 -13.37
CA THR A 168 -16.66 15.00 -14.28
C THR A 168 -15.25 14.50 -13.92
N GLU A 169 -15.10 13.78 -12.81
CA GLU A 169 -13.83 13.25 -12.33
C GLU A 169 -13.78 11.72 -12.48
N THR A 170 -12.61 11.17 -12.71
CA THR A 170 -12.41 9.72 -12.56
C THR A 170 -12.51 9.35 -11.08
N MET A 171 -12.83 8.09 -10.79
CA MET A 171 -12.86 7.59 -9.42
C MET A 171 -11.51 7.79 -8.71
N TYR A 172 -10.39 7.65 -9.44
CA TYR A 172 -9.05 7.90 -8.91
C TYR A 172 -8.83 9.36 -8.53
N GLU A 173 -9.30 10.31 -9.36
CA GLU A 173 -9.23 11.74 -9.03
C GLU A 173 -10.07 12.09 -7.81
N VAL A 174 -11.28 11.54 -7.70
CA VAL A 174 -12.12 11.71 -6.50
C VAL A 174 -11.37 11.25 -5.25
N MET A 175 -10.71 10.09 -5.30
CA MET A 175 -9.91 9.58 -4.19
C MET A 175 -8.74 10.52 -3.84
N LEU A 176 -7.96 10.94 -4.84
CA LEU A 176 -6.79 11.80 -4.65
C LEU A 176 -7.18 13.19 -4.10
N ASN A 177 -8.31 13.74 -4.58
CA ASN A 177 -8.77 15.07 -4.20
C ASN A 177 -9.44 15.11 -2.81
N ASN A 178 -9.92 13.97 -2.31
CA ASN A 178 -10.69 13.89 -1.06
C ASN A 178 -10.01 13.06 0.03
N THR A 179 -8.73 12.73 -0.13
CA THR A 179 -7.91 12.14 0.92
C THR A 179 -6.74 13.06 1.27
N ASP A 180 -6.44 13.18 2.57
CA ASP A 180 -5.32 13.95 3.07
C ASP A 180 -3.99 13.30 2.65
N SER A 181 -3.15 14.04 1.94
CA SER A 181 -1.85 13.56 1.44
C SER A 181 -0.86 13.23 2.56
N SER A 182 -1.06 13.74 3.77
CA SER A 182 -0.25 13.42 4.95
C SER A 182 -0.69 12.12 5.65
N MET A 183 -1.89 11.62 5.34
CA MET A 183 -2.50 10.44 5.96
C MET A 183 -2.60 9.26 4.99
N VAL A 184 -3.01 9.53 3.73
CA VAL A 184 -3.24 8.50 2.72
C VAL A 184 -2.25 8.64 1.58
N THR A 185 -1.50 7.61 1.33
CA THR A 185 -0.54 7.55 0.22
C THR A 185 -1.06 6.68 -0.92
N GLN A 186 -0.31 6.63 -2.04
CA GLN A 186 -0.65 5.79 -3.17
C GLN A 186 0.49 4.80 -3.46
N GLN A 187 0.11 3.56 -3.70
CA GLN A 187 0.93 2.57 -4.38
C GLN A 187 0.44 2.48 -5.83
N PHE A 188 1.25 2.95 -6.75
CA PHE A 188 0.85 3.13 -8.14
C PHE A 188 1.16 1.89 -8.98
N ASP A 189 0.13 1.18 -9.44
CA ASP A 189 0.30 0.04 -10.33
C ASP A 189 0.25 0.50 -11.80
N MET A 190 1.40 0.39 -12.47
CA MET A 190 1.58 0.81 -13.85
C MET A 190 0.94 -0.15 -14.84
N GLY A 191 0.95 -1.46 -14.54
CA GLY A 191 0.34 -2.46 -15.40
C GLY A 191 -1.18 -2.40 -15.39
N ASN A 192 -1.79 -2.15 -14.22
CA ASN A 192 -3.24 -1.96 -14.10
C ASN A 192 -3.72 -0.69 -14.83
N LEU A 193 -2.88 0.33 -14.90
CA LEU A 193 -3.19 1.57 -15.62
C LEU A 193 -3.06 1.39 -17.14
N TYR A 194 -2.20 0.48 -17.59
CA TYR A 194 -2.00 0.24 -19.03
C TYR A 194 -3.31 -0.14 -19.72
N GLY A 195 -3.58 0.47 -20.87
CA GLY A 195 -4.82 0.24 -21.63
C GLY A 195 -6.04 1.06 -21.18
N THR A 196 -5.98 1.78 -20.07
CA THR A 196 -7.10 2.64 -19.61
C THR A 196 -7.18 3.98 -20.35
N GLY A 197 -6.14 4.36 -21.06
CA GLY A 197 -6.00 5.69 -21.69
C GLY A 197 -5.49 6.78 -20.74
N ALA A 198 -5.28 6.47 -19.45
CA ALA A 198 -4.74 7.42 -18.48
C ALA A 198 -3.23 7.63 -18.66
N ASP A 199 -2.76 8.86 -18.50
CA ASP A 199 -1.35 9.22 -18.55
C ASP A 199 -0.73 9.18 -17.15
N ALA A 200 0.06 8.15 -16.88
CA ALA A 200 0.74 7.95 -15.59
C ALA A 200 1.63 9.13 -15.20
N LEU A 201 2.37 9.69 -16.14
CA LEU A 201 3.28 10.80 -15.87
C LEU A 201 2.52 12.10 -15.54
N ALA A 202 1.42 12.34 -16.26
CA ALA A 202 0.55 13.49 -15.97
C ALA A 202 -0.07 13.37 -14.57
N ILE A 203 -0.54 12.18 -14.19
CA ILE A 203 -1.10 11.91 -12.86
C ILE A 203 -0.05 12.18 -11.76
N VAL A 204 1.14 11.60 -11.88
CA VAL A 204 2.19 11.79 -10.87
C VAL A 204 2.62 13.26 -10.75
N LYS A 205 2.67 13.99 -11.86
CA LYS A 205 2.97 15.44 -11.85
C LYS A 205 1.84 16.27 -11.23
N LYS A 206 0.57 15.88 -11.47
CA LYS A 206 -0.61 16.58 -10.92
C LYS A 206 -0.71 16.42 -9.40
N TYR A 207 -0.25 15.29 -8.85
CA TYR A 207 -0.37 14.96 -7.43
C TYR A 207 1.01 14.65 -6.80
N PRO A 208 1.91 15.65 -6.71
CA PRO A 208 3.27 15.43 -6.21
C PRO A 208 3.25 14.98 -4.74
N GLY A 209 4.14 14.02 -4.39
CA GLY A 209 4.29 13.51 -3.03
C GLY A 209 3.27 12.44 -2.60
N ARG A 210 2.25 12.16 -3.43
CA ARG A 210 1.24 11.14 -3.11
C ARG A 210 1.75 9.71 -3.32
N PHE A 211 2.68 9.50 -4.25
CA PHE A 211 3.14 8.20 -4.72
C PHE A 211 4.41 7.78 -4.00
N VAL A 212 4.32 6.79 -3.10
CA VAL A 212 5.45 6.35 -2.27
C VAL A 212 5.93 4.94 -2.63
N SER A 213 5.11 4.19 -3.33
CA SER A 213 5.39 2.83 -3.80
C SER A 213 4.83 2.65 -5.20
N MET A 214 5.38 1.70 -5.94
CA MET A 214 4.98 1.42 -7.31
C MET A 214 5.01 -0.09 -7.57
N HIS A 215 3.99 -0.61 -8.23
CA HIS A 215 4.04 -1.91 -8.87
C HIS A 215 4.43 -1.74 -10.33
N VAL A 216 5.53 -2.38 -10.70
CA VAL A 216 6.03 -2.44 -12.07
C VAL A 216 5.76 -3.85 -12.57
N LYS A 217 4.80 -3.97 -13.45
CA LYS A 217 4.43 -5.24 -14.11
C LYS A 217 4.00 -4.98 -15.54
N ASP A 218 4.07 -5.97 -16.37
CA ASP A 218 3.58 -6.06 -17.75
C ASP A 218 2.20 -6.72 -17.83
#